data_57e70d18e456ad9853686aacde2c32cd
#
_entry.id   57e70d18e456ad9853686aacde2c32cd
#
_cell.length_a   1.000
_cell.length_b   1.000
_cell.length_c   1.000
_cell.angle_alpha   90.00
_cell.angle_beta   90.00
_cell.angle_gamma   90.00
#
_symmetry.space_group_name_H-M   'P 1'
#
loop_
_entity.id
_entity.type
_entity.pdbx_description
1 polymer ?
#
loop_
_entity_poly.entity_id
_entity_poly.type
_entity_poly.pdbx_seq_one_letter_code
_entity_poly.pdbx_strand_id
1 'polypeptide(L)'
;DLKGQAIELSEGSRWDVRPGDGAYQRMQFDSYRLRYKQADAPLEKSDSPRAISTAELWQQRFDDPKAAAEIGWRWSLVVLVPIISLLALPLAKVNPRQGRYLKLLPAVVLYLSYVVLLVATRNAIEKSQLGEAVYLVVHGVYLILALVLFRLGRPRRVPHTAAAT
;
A
#
# COMPACT_ATOMS: atom_id res chain seq x y z
N ASP A 1 20.80 34.62 -20.07
CA ASP A 1 20.38 33.59 -21.04
C ASP A 1 19.32 32.70 -20.41
N LEU A 2 18.04 33.10 -20.57
CA LEU A 2 16.90 32.34 -20.08
C LEU A 2 16.62 31.18 -21.05
N LYS A 3 17.19 30.02 -20.80
CA LYS A 3 16.84 28.77 -21.49
C LYS A 3 15.44 28.32 -21.08
N GLY A 4 14.41 29.02 -21.59
CA GLY A 4 13.04 28.56 -21.48
C GLY A 4 12.74 27.63 -22.63
N GLN A 5 12.30 26.42 -22.34
CA GLN A 5 11.74 25.55 -23.37
C GLN A 5 10.44 26.18 -23.86
N ALA A 6 10.27 26.32 -25.17
CA ALA A 6 9.07 26.82 -25.81
C ALA A 6 8.45 25.71 -26.65
N ILE A 7 7.18 25.47 -26.50
CA ILE A 7 6.38 24.62 -27.39
C ILE A 7 5.71 25.55 -28.40
N GLU A 8 5.93 25.31 -29.67
CA GLU A 8 5.27 26.02 -30.76
C GLU A 8 4.21 25.07 -31.35
N LEU A 9 2.99 25.54 -31.28
CA LEU A 9 1.82 24.87 -31.86
C LEU A 9 1.46 25.61 -33.14
N SER A 10 1.39 24.94 -34.27
CA SER A 10 0.97 25.50 -35.55
C SER A 10 -0.41 25.03 -35.92
N GLU A 11 -1.20 25.93 -36.49
CA GLU A 11 -2.56 25.67 -37.01
C GLU A 11 -3.48 24.97 -36.04
N GLY A 12 -3.99 25.69 -35.05
CA GLY A 12 -4.84 25.11 -34.02
C GLY A 12 -5.98 25.99 -33.55
N SER A 13 -6.86 25.40 -32.74
CA SER A 13 -7.88 26.15 -32.02
C SER A 13 -7.83 25.78 -30.54
N ARG A 14 -7.89 26.81 -29.70
CA ARG A 14 -7.99 26.67 -28.24
C ARG A 14 -9.41 26.98 -27.80
N TRP A 15 -9.94 26.11 -26.95
CA TRP A 15 -11.24 26.27 -26.34
C TRP A 15 -11.04 26.56 -24.84
N ASP A 16 -11.47 27.75 -24.42
CA ASP A 16 -11.53 28.09 -23.00
C ASP A 16 -12.98 27.93 -22.53
N VAL A 17 -13.19 27.00 -21.61
CA VAL A 17 -14.52 26.71 -21.03
C VAL A 17 -14.51 27.16 -19.58
N ARG A 18 -15.48 28.02 -19.20
CA ARG A 18 -15.69 28.39 -17.80
C ARG A 18 -16.67 27.41 -17.16
N PRO A 19 -16.26 26.68 -16.11
CA PRO A 19 -17.19 25.81 -15.39
C PRO A 19 -18.28 26.66 -14.71
N GLY A 20 -19.55 26.38 -15.04
CA GLY A 20 -20.69 26.95 -14.32
C GLY A 20 -21.62 27.86 -15.14
N ASP A 21 -21.17 28.56 -16.17
CA ASP A 21 -22.02 29.47 -16.96
C ASP A 21 -22.26 29.03 -18.41
N GLY A 22 -21.69 27.89 -18.81
CA GLY A 22 -21.84 27.34 -20.16
C GLY A 22 -21.19 28.19 -21.27
N ALA A 23 -20.51 29.28 -20.91
CA ALA A 23 -19.82 30.11 -21.85
C ALA A 23 -18.51 29.47 -22.30
N TYR A 24 -18.30 29.40 -23.61
CA TYR A 24 -17.04 28.96 -24.19
C TYR A 24 -16.49 30.03 -25.12
N GLN A 25 -15.18 30.18 -25.12
CA GLN A 25 -14.45 31.05 -26.03
C GLN A 25 -13.55 30.18 -26.92
N ARG A 26 -13.68 30.34 -28.21
CA ARG A 26 -12.82 29.68 -29.20
C ARG A 26 -11.80 30.68 -29.74
N MET A 27 -10.53 30.37 -29.61
CA MET A 27 -9.44 31.12 -30.22
C MET A 27 -8.82 30.25 -31.31
N GLN A 28 -8.77 30.78 -32.54
CA GLN A 28 -8.08 30.12 -33.64
C GLN A 28 -6.74 30.84 -33.86
N PHE A 29 -5.65 30.09 -34.04
CA PHE A 29 -4.32 30.62 -34.19
C PHE A 29 -3.54 29.88 -35.29
N ASP A 30 -2.73 30.60 -36.02
CA ASP A 30 -1.80 30.06 -37.01
C ASP A 30 -0.52 29.57 -36.35
N SER A 31 -0.04 30.31 -35.36
CA SER A 31 1.06 29.88 -34.52
C SER A 31 0.83 30.34 -33.07
N TYR A 32 1.00 29.45 -32.13
CA TYR A 32 0.85 29.74 -30.70
C TYR A 32 2.11 29.23 -29.98
N ARG A 33 2.88 30.13 -29.39
CA ARG A 33 4.11 29.80 -28.67
C ARG A 33 3.89 29.86 -27.18
N LEU A 34 3.89 28.71 -26.54
CA LEU A 34 3.87 28.55 -25.09
C LEU A 34 5.30 28.53 -24.56
N ARG A 35 5.67 29.56 -23.83
CA ARG A 35 6.87 29.50 -22.98
C ARG A 35 6.47 28.97 -21.61
N TYR A 36 6.92 27.77 -21.27
CA TYR A 36 6.83 27.35 -19.90
C TYR A 36 8.21 27.55 -19.24
N LYS A 37 8.21 28.28 -18.17
CA LYS A 37 9.35 28.37 -17.29
C LYS A 37 9.41 27.01 -16.59
N GLN A 38 10.29 26.14 -17.05
CA GLN A 38 10.68 25.02 -16.23
C GLN A 38 11.20 25.67 -14.93
N ALA A 39 10.46 25.55 -13.86
CA ALA A 39 10.98 25.96 -12.57
C ALA A 39 12.25 25.13 -12.40
N ASP A 40 13.41 25.79 -12.51
CA ASP A 40 14.65 25.30 -11.93
C ASP A 40 14.46 25.30 -10.40
N ALA A 41 13.38 24.69 -9.94
CA ALA A 41 13.35 24.24 -8.57
C ALA A 41 14.53 23.26 -8.51
N PRO A 42 15.59 23.57 -7.77
CA PRO A 42 16.54 22.54 -7.45
C PRO A 42 15.65 21.39 -6.99
N LEU A 43 15.91 20.18 -7.51
CA LEU A 43 15.24 18.99 -7.02
C LEU A 43 15.52 19.01 -5.53
N GLU A 44 14.63 19.71 -4.81
CA GLU A 44 14.68 19.78 -3.37
C GLU A 44 14.59 18.32 -2.98
N LYS A 45 15.72 17.80 -2.52
CA LYS A 45 15.84 16.43 -2.06
C LYS A 45 14.66 16.28 -1.13
N SER A 46 13.62 15.58 -1.58
CA SER A 46 12.41 15.47 -0.79
C SER A 46 12.85 14.85 0.53
N ASP A 47 12.84 15.62 1.60
CA ASP A 47 13.17 15.15 2.97
C ASP A 47 12.14 14.13 3.47
N SER A 48 11.22 13.75 2.58
CA SER A 48 10.27 12.69 2.87
C SER A 48 11.01 11.34 2.99
N PRO A 49 10.90 10.63 4.11
CA PRO A 49 11.51 9.32 4.30
C PRO A 49 11.15 8.32 3.21
N ARG A 50 10.02 8.54 2.53
CA ARG A 50 9.57 7.71 1.40
C ARG A 50 10.45 7.82 0.16
N ALA A 51 11.11 8.96 -0.04
CA ALA A 51 11.99 9.22 -1.19
C ALA A 51 13.44 8.76 -0.94
N ILE A 52 13.79 8.45 0.31
CA ILE A 52 15.12 8.04 0.73
C ILE A 52 15.34 6.56 0.42
N SER A 53 16.57 6.20 0.05
CA SER A 53 16.94 4.80 -0.19
C SER A 53 16.86 3.96 1.08
N THR A 54 16.57 2.66 0.94
CA THR A 54 16.48 1.75 2.10
C THR A 54 17.80 1.64 2.87
N ALA A 55 18.94 1.75 2.17
CA ALA A 55 20.25 1.70 2.80
C ALA A 55 20.52 2.94 3.66
N GLU A 56 20.12 4.12 3.18
CA GLU A 56 20.25 5.38 3.90
C GLU A 56 19.30 5.43 5.12
N LEU A 57 18.04 4.99 4.96
CA LEU A 57 17.09 4.85 6.06
C LEU A 57 17.61 3.88 7.14
N TRP A 58 18.28 2.80 6.73
CA TRP A 58 18.85 1.84 7.68
C TRP A 58 19.91 2.46 8.58
N GLN A 59 20.71 3.39 8.07
CA GLN A 59 21.71 4.12 8.85
C GLN A 59 21.06 5.13 9.81
N GLN A 60 20.00 5.80 9.37
CA GLN A 60 19.31 6.86 10.12
C GLN A 60 18.28 6.33 11.14
N ARG A 61 17.93 5.04 11.11
CA ARG A 61 16.82 4.49 11.90
C ARG A 61 16.93 4.66 13.41
N PHE A 62 18.15 4.77 13.93
CA PHE A 62 18.37 4.93 15.38
C PHE A 62 18.23 6.38 15.85
N ASP A 63 18.45 7.34 14.95
CA ASP A 63 18.46 8.76 15.25
C ASP A 63 17.15 9.45 14.88
N ASP A 64 16.45 8.93 13.82
CA ASP A 64 15.19 9.50 13.34
C ASP A 64 14.04 8.50 13.43
N PRO A 65 13.02 8.75 14.28
CA PRO A 65 11.83 7.92 14.39
C PRO A 65 11.06 7.76 13.07
N LYS A 66 11.13 8.75 12.18
CA LYS A 66 10.49 8.68 10.86
C LYS A 66 11.21 7.69 9.96
N ALA A 67 12.53 7.64 10.01
CA ALA A 67 13.32 6.66 9.29
C ALA A 67 13.06 5.24 9.82
N ALA A 68 12.99 5.09 11.15
CA ALA A 68 12.63 3.84 11.80
C ALA A 68 11.24 3.34 11.39
N ALA A 69 10.25 4.21 11.42
CA ALA A 69 8.88 3.89 11.02
C ALA A 69 8.80 3.46 9.55
N GLU A 70 9.51 4.15 8.65
CA GLU A 70 9.49 3.86 7.22
C GLU A 70 10.20 2.54 6.90
N ILE A 71 11.34 2.26 7.51
CA ILE A 71 12.06 1.00 7.26
C ILE A 71 11.28 -0.19 7.80
N GLY A 72 10.72 -0.06 9.02
CA GLY A 72 9.84 -1.08 9.59
C GLY A 72 8.61 -1.32 8.72
N TRP A 73 8.01 -0.29 8.15
CA TRP A 73 6.91 -0.38 7.20
C TRP A 73 7.29 -1.19 5.94
N ARG A 74 8.46 -0.89 5.33
CA ARG A 74 8.93 -1.62 4.13
C ARG A 74 9.12 -3.11 4.40
N TRP A 75 9.75 -3.47 5.51
CA TRP A 75 9.90 -4.86 5.91
C TRP A 75 8.57 -5.52 6.25
N SER A 76 7.66 -4.79 6.87
CA SER A 76 6.32 -5.27 7.20
C SER A 76 5.53 -5.68 5.96
N LEU A 77 5.67 -4.97 4.84
CA LEU A 77 5.02 -5.35 3.59
C LEU A 77 5.53 -6.69 3.05
N VAL A 78 6.83 -6.97 3.21
CA VAL A 78 7.40 -8.27 2.80
C VAL A 78 6.87 -9.40 3.68
N VAL A 79 6.78 -9.19 5.00
CA VAL A 79 6.30 -10.20 5.96
C VAL A 79 4.78 -10.40 5.89
N LEU A 80 4.04 -9.34 5.53
CA LEU A 80 2.59 -9.37 5.39
C LEU A 80 2.14 -10.39 4.35
N VAL A 81 2.83 -10.52 3.21
CA VAL A 81 2.43 -11.39 2.10
C VAL A 81 2.36 -12.88 2.52
N PRO A 82 3.40 -13.50 3.10
CA PRO A 82 3.32 -14.90 3.53
C PRO A 82 2.30 -15.13 4.64
N ILE A 83 2.12 -14.18 5.58
CA ILE A 83 1.15 -14.32 6.65
C ILE A 83 -0.27 -14.29 6.09
N ILE A 84 -0.61 -13.37 5.19
CA ILE A 84 -1.93 -13.32 4.54
C ILE A 84 -2.17 -14.58 3.71
N SER A 85 -1.16 -15.05 2.98
CA SER A 85 -1.26 -16.28 2.18
C SER A 85 -1.59 -17.48 3.09
N LEU A 86 -0.95 -17.57 4.26
CA LEU A 86 -1.20 -18.62 5.24
C LEU A 86 -2.61 -18.48 5.86
N LEU A 87 -3.09 -17.26 6.12
CA LEU A 87 -4.45 -16.98 6.59
C LEU A 87 -5.52 -17.35 5.54
N ALA A 88 -5.23 -17.12 4.26
CA ALA A 88 -6.18 -17.41 3.18
C ALA A 88 -6.46 -18.91 3.01
N LEU A 89 -5.48 -19.79 3.28
CA LEU A 89 -5.62 -21.22 3.09
C LEU A 89 -6.80 -21.87 3.84
N PRO A 90 -6.98 -21.67 5.18
CA PRO A 90 -8.13 -22.22 5.90
C PRO A 90 -9.44 -21.53 5.52
N LEU A 91 -9.40 -20.25 5.16
CA LEU A 91 -10.59 -19.48 4.79
C LEU A 91 -11.10 -19.84 3.38
N ALA A 92 -10.21 -20.27 2.48
CA ALA A 92 -10.56 -20.72 1.14
C ALA A 92 -11.36 -22.03 1.10
N LYS A 93 -11.31 -22.85 2.20
CA LYS A 93 -12.07 -24.10 2.30
C LYS A 93 -13.54 -23.81 2.53
N VAL A 94 -14.33 -23.80 1.48
CA VAL A 94 -15.77 -23.50 1.52
C VAL A 94 -16.59 -24.80 1.51
N ASN A 95 -17.60 -24.90 2.38
CA ASN A 95 -18.61 -25.95 2.31
C ASN A 95 -19.68 -25.52 1.27
N PRO A 96 -19.99 -26.34 0.25
CA PRO A 96 -20.94 -25.98 -0.81
C PRO A 96 -22.34 -25.61 -0.31
N ARG A 97 -22.74 -26.16 0.87
CA ARG A 97 -24.06 -25.95 1.49
C ARG A 97 -24.19 -24.66 2.31
N GLN A 98 -23.10 -23.98 2.66
CA GLN A 98 -23.13 -22.83 3.60
C GLN A 98 -23.05 -21.46 2.91
N GLY A 99 -23.07 -21.39 1.60
CA GLY A 99 -22.97 -20.13 0.89
C GLY A 99 -21.52 -19.66 0.73
N ARG A 100 -21.18 -19.35 -0.50
CA ARG A 100 -19.83 -18.99 -0.95
C ARG A 100 -19.26 -17.74 -0.27
N TYR A 101 -20.13 -16.82 0.13
CA TYR A 101 -19.76 -15.49 0.61
C TYR A 101 -19.58 -15.41 2.14
N LEU A 102 -20.06 -16.41 2.91
CA LEU A 102 -20.02 -16.35 4.36
C LEU A 102 -18.60 -16.29 4.94
N LYS A 103 -17.62 -16.90 4.25
CA LYS A 103 -16.21 -16.88 4.66
C LYS A 103 -15.41 -15.72 4.07
N LEU A 104 -15.93 -15.05 3.05
CA LEU A 104 -15.27 -13.90 2.46
C LEU A 104 -15.23 -12.72 3.43
N LEU A 105 -16.31 -12.46 4.12
CA LEU A 105 -16.41 -11.36 5.09
C LEU A 105 -15.35 -11.46 6.21
N PRO A 106 -15.21 -12.59 6.94
CA PRO A 106 -14.15 -12.72 7.92
C PRO A 106 -12.75 -12.59 7.34
N ALA A 107 -12.52 -13.07 6.11
CA ALA A 107 -11.21 -12.93 5.45
C ALA A 107 -10.87 -11.46 5.18
N VAL A 108 -11.83 -10.68 4.66
CA VAL A 108 -11.67 -9.25 4.39
C VAL A 108 -11.44 -8.48 5.70
N VAL A 109 -12.22 -8.78 6.75
CA VAL A 109 -12.07 -8.12 8.05
C VAL A 109 -10.70 -8.40 8.66
N LEU A 110 -10.22 -9.63 8.60
CA LEU A 110 -8.87 -9.99 9.09
C LEU A 110 -7.78 -9.28 8.29
N TYR A 111 -7.91 -9.21 6.98
CA TYR A 111 -6.96 -8.48 6.14
C TYR A 111 -6.94 -6.98 6.48
N LEU A 112 -8.11 -6.35 6.52
CA LEU A 112 -8.22 -4.91 6.81
C LEU A 112 -7.71 -4.59 8.22
N SER A 113 -8.07 -5.39 9.23
CA SER A 113 -7.59 -5.18 10.59
C SER A 113 -6.07 -5.28 10.68
N TYR A 114 -5.45 -6.21 9.94
CA TYR A 114 -4.00 -6.35 9.90
C TYR A 114 -3.33 -5.11 9.27
N VAL A 115 -3.82 -4.67 8.12
CA VAL A 115 -3.27 -3.46 7.45
C VAL A 115 -3.46 -2.21 8.32
N VAL A 116 -4.64 -2.04 8.92
CA VAL A 116 -4.93 -0.90 9.81
C VAL A 116 -4.00 -0.89 11.03
N LEU A 117 -3.74 -2.06 11.64
CA LEU A 117 -2.80 -2.17 12.75
C LEU A 117 -1.36 -1.84 12.34
N LEU A 118 -0.92 -2.26 11.16
CA LEU A 118 0.42 -1.90 10.64
C LEU A 118 0.53 -0.40 10.40
N VAL A 119 -0.50 0.23 9.83
CA VAL A 119 -0.53 1.69 9.62
C VAL A 119 -0.55 2.43 10.96
N ALA A 120 -1.33 1.97 11.94
CA ALA A 120 -1.37 2.54 13.28
C ALA A 120 -0.01 2.43 13.97
N THR A 121 0.66 1.28 13.86
CA THR A 121 2.01 1.04 14.39
C THR A 121 3.01 2.01 13.77
N ARG A 122 2.98 2.18 12.43
CA ARG A 122 3.82 3.14 11.73
C ARG A 122 3.64 4.55 12.29
N ASN A 123 2.42 5.02 12.40
CA ASN A 123 2.10 6.35 12.91
C ASN A 123 2.53 6.55 14.37
N ALA A 124 2.43 5.50 15.18
CA ALA A 124 2.85 5.55 16.58
C ALA A 124 4.39 5.60 16.72
N ILE A 125 5.13 4.88 15.89
CA ILE A 125 6.60 4.93 15.86
C ILE A 125 7.07 6.30 15.34
N GLU A 126 6.46 6.80 14.27
CA GLU A 126 6.77 8.11 13.70
C GLU A 126 6.61 9.25 14.73
N LYS A 127 5.65 9.09 15.66
CA LYS A 127 5.44 10.01 16.79
C LYS A 127 6.28 9.69 18.04
N SER A 128 7.23 8.79 17.95
CA SER A 128 8.08 8.33 19.07
C SER A 128 7.30 7.75 20.26
N GLN A 129 6.07 7.28 20.05
CA GLN A 129 5.24 6.68 21.11
C GLN A 129 5.58 5.21 21.36
N LEU A 130 6.06 4.51 20.32
CA LEU A 130 6.37 3.09 20.35
C LEU A 130 7.71 2.83 19.66
N GLY A 131 8.38 1.73 20.05
CA GLY A 131 9.58 1.24 19.38
C GLY A 131 9.29 0.33 18.19
N GLU A 132 10.28 0.10 17.35
CA GLU A 132 10.19 -0.76 16.15
C GLU A 132 9.73 -2.20 16.46
N ALA A 133 10.03 -2.70 17.67
CA ALA A 133 9.65 -4.05 18.10
C ALA A 133 8.12 -4.33 18.00
N VAL A 134 7.29 -3.28 18.01
CA VAL A 134 5.84 -3.43 17.89
C VAL A 134 5.42 -4.02 16.54
N TYR A 135 6.18 -3.80 15.47
CA TYR A 135 5.93 -4.47 14.20
C TYR A 135 6.02 -5.99 14.34
N LEU A 136 7.02 -6.49 15.08
CA LEU A 136 7.19 -7.94 15.33
C LEU A 136 6.01 -8.49 16.15
N VAL A 137 5.50 -7.73 17.13
CA VAL A 137 4.33 -8.13 17.90
C VAL A 137 3.10 -8.26 17.01
N VAL A 138 2.83 -7.28 16.15
CA VAL A 138 1.70 -7.31 15.22
C VAL A 138 1.82 -8.51 14.28
N HIS A 139 2.98 -8.72 13.66
CA HIS A 139 3.21 -9.87 12.79
C HIS A 139 3.08 -11.20 13.53
N GLY A 140 3.61 -11.29 14.75
CA GLY A 140 3.52 -12.48 15.61
C GLY A 140 2.08 -12.87 15.93
N VAL A 141 1.24 -11.90 16.30
CA VAL A 141 -0.19 -12.13 16.58
C VAL A 141 -0.89 -12.71 15.35
N TYR A 142 -0.72 -12.10 14.18
CA TYR A 142 -1.37 -12.59 12.95
C TYR A 142 -0.80 -13.93 12.47
N LEU A 143 0.50 -14.18 12.67
CA LEU A 143 1.10 -15.47 12.38
C LEU A 143 0.54 -16.57 13.28
N ILE A 144 0.41 -16.32 14.59
CA ILE A 144 -0.19 -17.26 15.54
C ILE A 144 -1.63 -17.52 15.13
N LEU A 145 -2.41 -16.49 14.84
CA LEU A 145 -3.79 -16.62 14.37
C LEU A 145 -3.87 -17.48 13.10
N ALA A 146 -2.98 -17.24 12.13
CA ALA A 146 -2.90 -18.02 10.89
C ALA A 146 -2.62 -19.51 11.17
N LEU A 147 -1.67 -19.80 12.06
CA LEU A 147 -1.31 -21.16 12.42
C LEU A 147 -2.44 -21.87 13.17
N VAL A 148 -3.13 -21.17 14.07
CA VAL A 148 -4.29 -21.71 14.79
C VAL A 148 -5.41 -22.06 13.81
N LEU A 149 -5.78 -21.12 12.93
CA LEU A 149 -6.81 -21.36 11.92
C LEU A 149 -6.43 -22.49 10.96
N PHE A 150 -5.16 -22.55 10.58
CA PHE A 150 -4.66 -23.63 9.73
C PHE A 150 -4.76 -25.01 10.41
N ARG A 151 -4.44 -25.09 11.72
CA ARG A 151 -4.58 -26.34 12.49
C ARG A 151 -6.04 -26.76 12.66
N LEU A 152 -6.93 -25.81 12.96
CA LEU A 152 -8.36 -26.07 13.10
C LEU A 152 -9.03 -26.46 11.78
N GLY A 153 -8.53 -25.95 10.66
CA GLY A 153 -9.04 -26.25 9.32
C GLY A 153 -8.56 -27.59 8.72
N ARG A 154 -7.70 -28.34 9.42
CA ARG A 154 -7.26 -29.66 8.94
C ARG A 154 -8.41 -30.67 9.12
N PRO A 155 -8.81 -31.42 8.06
CA PRO A 155 -9.76 -32.50 8.20
C PRO A 155 -9.17 -33.56 9.13
N ARG A 156 -9.93 -33.97 10.15
CA ARG A 156 -9.59 -35.15 10.95
C ARG A 156 -9.52 -36.33 10.00
N ARG A 157 -8.37 -36.99 9.90
CA ARG A 157 -8.24 -38.27 9.22
C ARG A 157 -9.16 -39.26 9.92
N VAL A 158 -10.25 -39.63 9.27
CA VAL A 158 -11.03 -40.78 9.71
C VAL A 158 -10.16 -42.00 9.44
N PRO A 159 -9.80 -42.82 10.46
CA PRO A 159 -9.12 -44.07 10.21
C PRO A 159 -10.01 -44.93 9.31
N HIS A 160 -9.54 -45.29 8.14
CA HIS A 160 -10.13 -46.37 7.34
C HIS A 160 -10.01 -47.65 8.18
N THR A 161 -11.10 -48.00 8.88
CA THR A 161 -11.25 -49.34 9.37
C THR A 161 -11.32 -50.22 8.13
N ALA A 162 -10.23 -50.95 7.86
CA ALA A 162 -10.22 -51.98 6.84
C ALA A 162 -11.36 -52.94 7.19
N ALA A 163 -12.39 -52.96 6.37
CA ALA A 163 -13.41 -54.00 6.41
C ALA A 163 -12.66 -55.28 6.01
N ALA A 164 -12.33 -56.07 7.00
CA ALA A 164 -11.95 -57.48 6.83
C ALA A 164 -13.19 -58.23 6.43
N THR A 165 -13.22 -58.76 5.23
CA THR A 165 -14.04 -59.90 4.80
C THR A 165 -13.13 -61.08 4.65
#